data_d93e582b6622b8794216f755544b2862
#
_entry.id   d93e582b6622b8794216f755544b2862
#
_cell.length_a   1.000
_cell.length_b   1.000
_cell.length_c   1.000
_cell.angle_alpha   90.00
_cell.angle_beta   90.00
_cell.angle_gamma   90.00
#
_symmetry.space_group_name_H-M   'P 1'
#
loop_
_entity.id
_entity.type
_entity.pdbx_description
1 polymer ?
#
loop_
_entity_poly.entity_id
_entity_poly.type
_entity_poly.pdbx_seq_one_letter_code
_entity_poly.pdbx_strand_id
1 'polypeptide(L)'
;GSRGANGVILINTKNGRNSEKMNVSVRLENTFSMPTMVQQVADGVTYMQLYNEAVFNTAKETGTLHAYQPFYSADKINGTKAGLNKYLYPNNDWYDLMFKDFSVNQNLNLNIRGGGRKVSYFLNAAVSNENGIIADIEQNPYDVKMNHQKYIFQSNVSANITKTTVVGIKVNAQLEYNTRPIEDIGNLFYYSMRANPVRFPATLPAEEGD
;
A
#
# COMPACT_ATOMS: atom_id res chain seq x y z
N GLY A 1 21.65 -20.04 -33.53
CA GLY A 1 21.06 -21.27 -33.11
C GLY A 1 19.58 -21.12 -32.76
N SER A 2 18.84 -22.22 -32.77
CA SER A 2 17.38 -22.30 -32.57
C SER A 2 16.86 -21.68 -31.25
N ARG A 3 17.74 -21.46 -30.26
CA ARG A 3 17.40 -20.85 -28.96
C ARG A 3 17.30 -19.30 -28.98
N GLY A 4 17.67 -18.65 -30.06
CA GLY A 4 17.61 -17.18 -30.22
C GLY A 4 16.52 -16.69 -31.17
N ALA A 5 15.61 -17.56 -31.64
CA ALA A 5 14.60 -17.22 -32.65
C ALA A 5 13.62 -16.10 -32.21
N ASN A 6 13.39 -15.95 -30.89
CA ASN A 6 12.52 -14.94 -30.32
C ASN A 6 13.26 -13.72 -29.71
N GLY A 7 14.55 -13.57 -30.05
CA GLY A 7 15.41 -12.52 -29.50
C GLY A 7 16.12 -12.94 -28.21
N VAL A 8 17.15 -12.19 -27.86
CA VAL A 8 17.97 -12.38 -26.66
C VAL A 8 18.10 -11.07 -25.92
N ILE A 9 17.79 -11.08 -24.64
CA ILE A 9 18.07 -9.94 -23.73
C ILE A 9 19.36 -10.26 -22.98
N LEU A 10 20.41 -9.46 -23.22
CA LEU A 10 21.67 -9.58 -22.52
C LEU A 10 21.74 -8.54 -21.40
N ILE A 11 21.78 -8.97 -20.16
CA ILE A 11 21.91 -8.08 -19.00
C ILE A 11 23.36 -8.11 -18.52
N ASN A 12 24.06 -6.98 -18.67
CA ASN A 12 25.39 -6.79 -18.12
C ASN A 12 25.32 -5.94 -16.85
N THR A 13 25.79 -6.48 -15.75
CA THR A 13 25.89 -5.72 -14.48
C THR A 13 27.07 -4.76 -14.54
N LYS A 14 26.99 -3.67 -13.77
CA LYS A 14 28.08 -2.71 -13.65
C LYS A 14 29.31 -3.37 -13.05
N ASN A 15 30.45 -3.08 -13.65
CA ASN A 15 31.76 -3.56 -13.18
C ASN A 15 32.57 -2.39 -12.63
N GLY A 16 33.62 -2.72 -11.88
CA GLY A 16 34.63 -1.77 -11.45
C GLY A 16 35.30 -1.09 -12.65
N ARG A 17 35.76 0.12 -12.47
CA ARG A 17 36.55 0.85 -13.46
C ARG A 17 38.04 0.75 -13.13
N ASN A 18 38.86 0.70 -14.17
CA ASN A 18 40.29 0.83 -14.04
C ASN A 18 40.67 2.33 -13.81
N SER A 19 40.28 2.84 -12.64
CA SER A 19 40.46 4.23 -12.22
C SER A 19 41.04 4.25 -10.83
N GLU A 20 42.19 4.90 -10.66
CA GLU A 20 42.86 5.05 -9.37
C GLU A 20 42.05 5.80 -8.32
N LYS A 21 40.99 6.51 -8.76
CA LYS A 21 40.06 7.23 -7.86
C LYS A 21 38.85 6.38 -7.55
N MET A 22 38.60 6.16 -6.26
CA MET A 22 37.34 5.60 -5.76
C MET A 22 36.21 6.60 -6.00
N ASN A 23 35.09 6.12 -6.50
CA ASN A 23 33.87 6.89 -6.65
C ASN A 23 32.81 6.31 -5.72
N VAL A 24 32.28 7.14 -4.84
CA VAL A 24 31.19 6.81 -3.92
C VAL A 24 29.99 7.66 -4.34
N SER A 25 28.83 7.02 -4.49
CA SER A 25 27.57 7.66 -4.78
C SER A 25 26.52 7.18 -3.79
N VAL A 26 25.89 8.13 -3.11
CA VAL A 26 24.75 7.88 -2.22
C VAL A 26 23.54 8.56 -2.83
N ARG A 27 22.42 7.83 -2.92
CA ARG A 27 21.15 8.38 -3.38
C ARG A 27 20.06 8.02 -2.38
N LEU A 28 19.40 9.04 -1.86
CA LEU A 28 18.24 8.92 -0.99
C LEU A 28 17.04 9.49 -1.76
N GLU A 29 15.97 8.72 -1.82
CA GLU A 29 14.72 9.12 -2.45
C GLU A 29 13.57 8.91 -1.48
N ASN A 30 12.73 9.92 -1.33
CA ASN A 30 11.45 9.84 -0.67
C ASN A 30 10.36 10.13 -1.71
N THR A 31 9.42 9.21 -1.86
CA THR A 31 8.29 9.34 -2.78
C THR A 31 7.01 9.40 -1.97
N PHE A 32 6.22 10.43 -2.19
CA PHE A 32 4.87 10.57 -1.63
C PHE A 32 3.88 10.14 -2.71
N SER A 33 3.09 9.12 -2.41
CA SER A 33 2.07 8.60 -3.32
C SER A 33 0.69 8.84 -2.70
N MET A 34 -0.22 9.42 -3.48
CA MET A 34 -1.59 9.68 -3.06
C MET A 34 -2.57 9.23 -4.14
N PRO A 35 -3.81 8.86 -3.79
CA PRO A 35 -4.84 8.59 -4.78
C PRO A 35 -5.07 9.82 -5.66
N THR A 36 -5.17 9.63 -6.96
CA THR A 36 -5.46 10.72 -7.90
C THR A 36 -6.92 11.13 -7.88
N MET A 37 -7.79 10.27 -7.37
CA MET A 37 -9.21 10.52 -7.19
C MET A 37 -9.71 9.74 -5.98
N VAL A 38 -10.41 10.41 -5.10
CA VAL A 38 -11.15 9.81 -3.98
C VAL A 38 -12.62 9.96 -4.29
N GLN A 39 -13.33 8.84 -4.33
CA GLN A 39 -14.77 8.84 -4.54
C GLN A 39 -15.47 9.35 -3.27
N GLN A 40 -16.25 10.38 -3.38
CA GLN A 40 -17.09 10.84 -2.28
C GLN A 40 -18.37 10.00 -2.20
N VAL A 41 -18.67 9.51 -1.02
CA VAL A 41 -19.89 8.76 -0.71
C VAL A 41 -20.82 9.64 0.13
N ALA A 42 -22.11 9.30 0.13
CA ALA A 42 -23.08 9.99 0.99
C ALA A 42 -22.78 9.70 2.47
N ASP A 43 -22.82 10.73 3.31
CA ASP A 43 -22.79 10.56 4.75
C ASP A 43 -23.98 9.76 5.27
N GLY A 44 -23.90 9.26 6.51
CA GLY A 44 -24.95 8.41 7.06
C GLY A 44 -26.32 9.07 7.15
N VAL A 45 -26.39 10.38 7.36
CA VAL A 45 -27.69 11.10 7.41
C VAL A 45 -28.31 11.14 6.03
N THR A 46 -27.55 11.57 5.03
CA THR A 46 -27.97 11.58 3.63
C THR A 46 -28.34 10.18 3.14
N TYR A 47 -27.52 9.17 3.49
CA TYR A 47 -27.81 7.77 3.17
C TYR A 47 -29.17 7.31 3.71
N MET A 48 -29.48 7.58 4.99
CA MET A 48 -30.74 7.20 5.61
C MET A 48 -31.94 7.90 4.99
N GLN A 49 -31.79 9.19 4.67
CA GLN A 49 -32.85 9.98 4.02
C GLN A 49 -33.16 9.45 2.62
N LEU A 50 -32.14 9.24 1.79
CA LEU A 50 -32.31 8.68 0.44
C LEU A 50 -32.86 7.25 0.47
N TYR A 51 -32.46 6.45 1.45
CA TYR A 51 -33.01 5.10 1.61
C TYR A 51 -34.51 5.14 1.95
N ASN A 52 -34.91 5.99 2.90
CA ASN A 52 -36.33 6.17 3.24
C ASN A 52 -37.16 6.71 2.04
N GLU A 53 -36.61 7.62 1.25
CA GLU A 53 -37.20 8.10 0.03
C GLU A 53 -37.40 6.99 -1.01
N ALA A 54 -36.39 6.14 -1.20
CA ALA A 54 -36.49 4.98 -2.09
C ALA A 54 -37.60 4.01 -1.64
N VAL A 55 -37.70 3.72 -0.34
CA VAL A 55 -38.77 2.87 0.22
C VAL A 55 -40.13 3.49 0.02
N PHE A 56 -40.25 4.81 0.21
CA PHE A 56 -41.50 5.55 -0.05
C PHE A 56 -41.92 5.47 -1.51
N ASN A 57 -40.99 5.72 -2.43
CA ASN A 57 -41.25 5.66 -3.86
C ASN A 57 -41.69 4.26 -4.31
N THR A 58 -41.01 3.22 -3.79
CA THR A 58 -41.42 1.84 -4.05
C THR A 58 -42.84 1.55 -3.54
N ALA A 59 -43.20 1.99 -2.33
CA ALA A 59 -44.52 1.82 -1.78
C ALA A 59 -45.60 2.55 -2.60
N LYS A 60 -45.27 3.71 -3.13
CA LYS A 60 -46.13 4.48 -4.04
C LYS A 60 -46.37 3.74 -5.36
N GLU A 61 -45.32 3.23 -6.00
CA GLU A 61 -45.42 2.50 -7.26
C GLU A 61 -46.16 1.18 -7.13
N THR A 62 -46.00 0.49 -6.02
CA THR A 62 -46.67 -0.81 -5.75
C THR A 62 -48.08 -0.68 -5.16
N GLY A 63 -48.55 0.56 -4.92
CA GLY A 63 -49.89 0.81 -4.34
C GLY A 63 -49.98 0.44 -2.84
N THR A 64 -48.85 0.23 -2.15
CA THR A 64 -48.77 -0.17 -0.73
C THR A 64 -48.51 1.02 0.21
N LEU A 65 -48.79 2.22 -0.23
CA LEU A 65 -48.49 3.45 0.56
C LEU A 65 -49.21 3.48 1.92
N HIS A 66 -50.36 2.81 2.04
CA HIS A 66 -51.10 2.68 3.30
C HIS A 66 -50.33 1.90 4.39
N ALA A 67 -49.38 1.09 4.00
CA ALA A 67 -48.53 0.30 4.90
C ALA A 67 -47.08 0.86 5.01
N TYR A 68 -46.84 2.04 4.39
CA TYR A 68 -45.49 2.61 4.42
C TYR A 68 -45.07 3.00 5.84
N GLN A 69 -43.87 2.57 6.19
CA GLN A 69 -43.13 3.08 7.34
C GLN A 69 -41.66 3.32 6.90
N PRO A 70 -41.07 4.43 7.35
CA PRO A 70 -39.66 4.68 7.04
C PRO A 70 -38.78 3.58 7.66
N PHE A 71 -37.80 3.10 6.91
CA PHE A 71 -36.87 2.09 7.40
C PHE A 71 -35.98 2.63 8.54
N TYR A 72 -35.50 3.87 8.38
CA TYR A 72 -34.76 4.58 9.41
C TYR A 72 -35.71 5.57 10.11
N SER A 73 -35.80 5.46 11.44
CA SER A 73 -36.62 6.36 12.24
C SER A 73 -36.06 7.76 12.31
N ALA A 74 -36.93 8.74 12.60
CA ALA A 74 -36.52 10.13 12.83
C ALA A 74 -35.48 10.26 13.96
N ASP A 75 -35.63 9.46 15.03
CA ASP A 75 -34.69 9.46 16.15
C ASP A 75 -33.31 8.97 15.72
N LYS A 76 -33.23 7.91 14.90
CA LYS A 76 -31.96 7.43 14.34
C LYS A 76 -31.28 8.49 13.50
N ILE A 77 -32.00 9.14 12.59
CA ILE A 77 -31.49 10.19 11.72
C ILE A 77 -31.01 11.39 12.54
N ASN A 78 -31.83 11.86 13.48
CA ASN A 78 -31.50 13.02 14.33
C ASN A 78 -30.35 12.73 15.28
N GLY A 79 -30.30 11.53 15.89
CA GLY A 79 -29.20 11.12 16.74
C GLY A 79 -27.87 11.04 16.01
N THR A 80 -27.87 10.50 14.78
CA THR A 80 -26.68 10.46 13.91
C THR A 80 -26.26 11.88 13.50
N LYS A 81 -27.23 12.74 13.11
CA LYS A 81 -26.96 14.14 12.76
C LYS A 81 -26.40 14.96 13.92
N ALA A 82 -26.87 14.70 15.13
CA ALA A 82 -26.38 15.35 16.35
C ALA A 82 -25.04 14.81 16.84
N GLY A 83 -24.49 13.76 16.22
CA GLY A 83 -23.24 13.14 16.64
C GLY A 83 -23.31 12.52 18.03
N LEU A 84 -24.45 11.96 18.40
CA LEU A 84 -24.65 11.29 19.69
C LEU A 84 -23.75 10.05 19.79
N ASN A 85 -23.95 9.23 20.82
CA ASN A 85 -23.13 8.04 21.07
C ASN A 85 -22.85 7.24 19.77
N LYS A 86 -21.59 7.20 19.33
CA LYS A 86 -21.15 6.58 18.07
C LYS A 86 -21.46 5.06 17.96
N TYR A 87 -21.70 4.40 19.07
CA TYR A 87 -22.07 2.99 19.09
C TYR A 87 -23.55 2.77 18.78
N LEU A 88 -24.41 3.71 19.16
CA LEU A 88 -25.85 3.67 18.88
C LEU A 88 -26.19 4.40 17.57
N TYR A 89 -25.45 5.45 17.26
CA TYR A 89 -25.66 6.33 16.10
C TYR A 89 -24.40 6.42 15.25
N PRO A 90 -23.89 5.29 14.72
CA PRO A 90 -22.69 5.31 13.87
C PRO A 90 -22.91 6.16 12.61
N ASN A 91 -21.84 6.81 12.17
CA ASN A 91 -21.75 7.55 10.92
C ASN A 91 -20.33 7.36 10.38
N ASN A 92 -20.09 6.23 9.74
CA ASN A 92 -18.75 5.84 9.32
C ASN A 92 -18.49 6.29 7.89
N ASP A 93 -17.36 6.94 7.67
CA ASP A 93 -16.73 6.96 6.36
C ASP A 93 -15.78 5.75 6.27
N TRP A 94 -16.23 4.72 5.58
CA TRP A 94 -15.46 3.47 5.47
C TRP A 94 -14.20 3.64 4.64
N TYR A 95 -14.21 4.60 3.69
CA TYR A 95 -13.02 4.88 2.90
C TYR A 95 -11.93 5.51 3.78
N ASP A 96 -12.25 6.56 4.51
CA ASP A 96 -11.31 7.25 5.40
C ASP A 96 -10.80 6.35 6.54
N LEU A 97 -11.64 5.41 6.99
CA LEU A 97 -11.23 4.42 7.99
C LEU A 97 -10.25 3.38 7.45
N MET A 98 -10.36 3.02 6.18
CA MET A 98 -9.58 1.93 5.58
C MET A 98 -8.36 2.39 4.81
N PHE A 99 -8.33 3.64 4.35
CA PHE A 99 -7.27 4.15 3.49
C PHE A 99 -6.66 5.44 4.05
N LYS A 100 -5.36 5.59 3.83
CA LYS A 100 -4.62 6.80 4.15
C LYS A 100 -4.69 7.77 2.98
N ASP A 101 -4.60 9.05 3.26
CA ASP A 101 -4.52 10.10 2.22
C ASP A 101 -3.26 9.96 1.37
N PHE A 102 -2.16 9.50 1.97
CA PHE A 102 -0.89 9.29 1.27
C PHE A 102 -0.06 8.18 1.89
N SER A 103 0.86 7.65 1.11
CA SER A 103 1.91 6.76 1.57
C SER A 103 3.29 7.37 1.28
N VAL A 104 4.28 6.97 2.09
CA VAL A 104 5.67 7.41 1.94
C VAL A 104 6.54 6.21 1.63
N ASN A 105 7.23 6.26 0.49
CA ASN A 105 8.17 5.24 0.06
C ASN A 105 9.58 5.80 0.14
N GLN A 106 10.52 4.99 0.61
CA GLN A 106 11.90 5.39 0.86
C GLN A 106 12.86 4.44 0.18
N ASN A 107 13.79 5.01 -0.58
CA ASN A 107 14.85 4.26 -1.23
C ASN A 107 16.21 4.85 -0.88
N LEU A 108 17.10 4.03 -0.37
CA LEU A 108 18.51 4.35 -0.15
C LEU A 108 19.36 3.47 -1.05
N ASN A 109 20.25 4.08 -1.82
CA ASN A 109 21.18 3.35 -2.66
C ASN A 109 22.61 3.88 -2.47
N LEU A 110 23.53 3.00 -2.13
CA LEU A 110 24.94 3.25 -2.00
C LEU A 110 25.70 2.48 -3.10
N ASN A 111 26.47 3.21 -3.91
CA ASN A 111 27.35 2.64 -4.91
C ASN A 111 28.78 3.02 -4.61
N ILE A 112 29.68 2.06 -4.62
CA ILE A 112 31.11 2.26 -4.49
C ILE A 112 31.78 1.56 -5.67
N ARG A 113 32.57 2.28 -6.43
CA ARG A 113 33.33 1.71 -7.55
C ARG A 113 34.73 2.31 -7.61
N GLY A 114 35.66 1.48 -7.98
CA GLY A 114 37.04 1.89 -8.11
C GLY A 114 37.90 0.78 -8.66
N GLY A 115 39.18 0.99 -8.61
CA GLY A 115 40.15 0.00 -9.01
C GLY A 115 41.44 0.62 -9.51
N GLY A 116 42.40 -0.22 -9.81
CA GLY A 116 43.67 0.11 -10.39
C GLY A 116 44.07 -0.96 -11.41
N ARG A 117 45.33 -0.98 -11.78
CA ARG A 117 45.86 -1.96 -12.76
C ARG A 117 45.72 -3.43 -12.33
N LYS A 118 45.67 -3.70 -11.03
CA LYS A 118 45.62 -5.07 -10.50
C LYS A 118 44.20 -5.50 -10.09
N VAL A 119 43.41 -4.62 -9.51
CA VAL A 119 42.08 -4.93 -8.99
C VAL A 119 41.07 -3.85 -9.39
N SER A 120 39.88 -4.25 -9.80
CA SER A 120 38.73 -3.38 -9.97
C SER A 120 37.53 -3.92 -9.20
N TYR A 121 36.74 -3.04 -8.63
CA TYR A 121 35.59 -3.41 -7.81
C TYR A 121 34.40 -2.51 -8.04
N PHE A 122 33.23 -3.09 -7.88
CA PHE A 122 31.94 -2.42 -7.80
C PHE A 122 31.16 -3.04 -6.66
N LEU A 123 30.69 -2.21 -5.75
CA LEU A 123 29.82 -2.58 -4.64
C LEU A 123 28.55 -1.75 -4.73
N ASN A 124 27.42 -2.38 -4.53
CA ASN A 124 26.14 -1.73 -4.39
C ASN A 124 25.42 -2.29 -3.17
N ALA A 125 24.88 -1.39 -2.35
CA ALA A 125 23.94 -1.73 -1.29
C ALA A 125 22.71 -0.85 -1.46
N ALA A 126 21.52 -1.45 -1.45
CA ALA A 126 20.28 -0.71 -1.55
C ALA A 126 19.25 -1.23 -0.56
N VAL A 127 18.47 -0.31 -0.02
CA VAL A 127 17.31 -0.58 0.83
C VAL A 127 16.13 0.17 0.26
N SER A 128 15.02 -0.54 0.06
CA SER A 128 13.74 0.02 -0.35
C SER A 128 12.70 -0.33 0.70
N ASN A 129 11.90 0.65 1.11
CA ASN A 129 10.74 0.47 1.97
C ASN A 129 9.54 1.14 1.30
N GLU A 130 8.61 0.32 0.83
CA GLU A 130 7.43 0.75 0.10
C GLU A 130 6.19 0.47 0.96
N ASN A 131 5.44 1.53 1.28
CA ASN A 131 4.23 1.45 2.07
C ASN A 131 3.00 1.61 1.19
N GLY A 132 1.99 0.79 1.45
CA GLY A 132 0.67 0.96 0.84
C GLY A 132 -0.16 2.05 1.51
N ILE A 133 -1.30 2.34 0.91
CA ILE A 133 -2.28 3.31 1.40
C ILE A 133 -3.29 2.73 2.39
N ILE A 134 -3.23 1.43 2.70
CA ILE A 134 -4.14 0.82 3.70
C ILE A 134 -3.81 1.39 5.07
N ALA A 135 -4.85 1.85 5.77
CA ALA A 135 -4.72 2.38 7.12
C ALA A 135 -4.36 1.27 8.11
N ASP A 136 -3.63 1.65 9.14
CA ASP A 136 -3.35 0.79 10.27
C ASP A 136 -4.50 0.90 11.28
N ILE A 137 -5.08 -0.20 11.64
CA ILE A 137 -6.13 -0.25 12.66
C ILE A 137 -5.45 -0.66 13.97
N GLU A 138 -5.14 0.33 14.81
CA GLU A 138 -4.39 0.15 16.07
C GLU A 138 -4.97 -0.91 17.02
N GLN A 139 -6.27 -1.17 16.90
CA GLN A 139 -6.97 -2.17 17.74
C GLN A 139 -6.80 -3.61 17.27
N ASN A 140 -6.17 -3.84 16.12
CA ASN A 140 -5.92 -5.19 15.65
C ASN A 140 -4.65 -5.76 16.29
N PRO A 141 -4.68 -7.00 16.82
CA PRO A 141 -3.49 -7.65 17.36
C PRO A 141 -2.49 -8.08 16.28
N TYR A 142 -2.79 -7.87 15.01
CA TYR A 142 -1.97 -8.23 13.86
C TYR A 142 -1.84 -7.05 12.89
N ASP A 143 -0.71 -6.98 12.21
CA ASP A 143 -0.41 -5.94 11.23
C ASP A 143 -1.19 -6.18 9.93
N VAL A 144 -2.04 -5.22 9.57
CA VAL A 144 -2.82 -5.23 8.30
C VAL A 144 -2.22 -4.31 7.25
N LYS A 145 -1.10 -3.66 7.57
CA LYS A 145 -0.42 -2.75 6.66
C LYS A 145 0.01 -3.47 5.39
N MET A 146 0.00 -2.73 4.31
CA MET A 146 0.73 -3.12 3.12
C MET A 146 2.14 -2.52 3.19
N ASN A 147 3.15 -3.39 3.29
CA ASN A 147 4.54 -2.97 3.33
C ASN A 147 5.41 -3.95 2.55
N HIS A 148 6.29 -3.41 1.71
CA HIS A 148 7.28 -4.17 0.99
C HIS A 148 8.67 -3.63 1.29
N GLN A 149 9.50 -4.44 1.93
CA GLN A 149 10.88 -4.13 2.23
C GLN A 149 11.82 -4.97 1.37
N LYS A 150 12.77 -4.31 0.74
CA LYS A 150 13.74 -4.95 -0.14
C LYS A 150 15.16 -4.51 0.20
N TYR A 151 16.04 -5.47 0.36
CA TYR A 151 17.45 -5.29 0.62
C TYR A 151 18.24 -5.93 -0.50
N ILE A 152 19.12 -5.16 -1.12
CA ILE A 152 19.96 -5.62 -2.22
C ILE A 152 21.42 -5.42 -1.83
N PHE A 153 22.23 -6.44 -2.05
CA PHE A 153 23.67 -6.35 -2.00
C PHE A 153 24.26 -6.93 -3.28
N GLN A 154 25.13 -6.18 -3.93
CA GLN A 154 25.84 -6.62 -5.11
C GLN A 154 27.33 -6.29 -4.98
N SER A 155 28.18 -7.25 -5.28
CA SER A 155 29.62 -7.10 -5.29
C SER A 155 30.20 -7.74 -6.56
N ASN A 156 30.91 -6.95 -7.34
CA ASN A 156 31.69 -7.42 -8.50
C ASN A 156 33.14 -7.01 -8.29
N VAL A 157 34.00 -7.99 -8.10
CA VAL A 157 35.44 -7.77 -7.92
C VAL A 157 36.20 -8.56 -8.98
N SER A 158 37.12 -7.92 -9.66
CA SER A 158 37.99 -8.55 -10.65
C SER A 158 39.44 -8.24 -10.33
N ALA A 159 40.30 -9.26 -10.36
CA ALA A 159 41.72 -9.15 -10.11
C ALA A 159 42.55 -9.70 -11.28
N ASN A 160 43.50 -8.92 -11.78
CA ASN A 160 44.49 -9.34 -12.74
C ASN A 160 45.61 -10.07 -11.98
N ILE A 161 45.60 -11.40 -11.95
CA ILE A 161 46.57 -12.20 -11.24
C ILE A 161 47.89 -12.23 -12.02
N THR A 162 47.84 -12.38 -13.33
CA THR A 162 48.94 -12.24 -14.27
C THR A 162 48.58 -11.33 -15.42
N LYS A 163 49.50 -11.12 -16.37
CA LYS A 163 49.22 -10.35 -17.60
C LYS A 163 48.13 -11.00 -18.48
N THR A 164 47.91 -12.30 -18.32
CA THR A 164 47.00 -13.10 -19.15
C THR A 164 45.88 -13.74 -18.36
N THR A 165 45.90 -13.64 -17.00
CA THR A 165 44.92 -14.29 -16.14
C THR A 165 44.17 -13.28 -15.29
N VAL A 166 42.84 -13.29 -15.43
CA VAL A 166 41.89 -12.44 -14.66
C VAL A 166 41.00 -13.38 -13.85
N VAL A 167 40.88 -13.10 -12.57
CA VAL A 167 39.91 -13.77 -11.68
C VAL A 167 38.84 -12.79 -11.27
N GLY A 168 37.58 -13.17 -11.40
CA GLY A 168 36.45 -12.35 -11.02
C GLY A 168 35.49 -13.07 -10.07
N ILE A 169 35.02 -12.37 -9.06
CA ILE A 169 33.98 -12.83 -8.13
C ILE A 169 32.81 -11.88 -8.27
N LYS A 170 31.61 -12.43 -8.49
CA LYS A 170 30.37 -11.71 -8.54
C LYS A 170 29.41 -12.30 -7.52
N VAL A 171 28.94 -11.47 -6.61
CA VAL A 171 27.93 -11.82 -5.60
C VAL A 171 26.73 -10.92 -5.80
N ASN A 172 25.55 -11.49 -5.77
CA ASN A 172 24.29 -10.77 -5.75
C ASN A 172 23.37 -11.43 -4.72
N ALA A 173 22.94 -10.67 -3.73
CA ALA A 173 22.03 -11.11 -2.70
C ALA A 173 20.84 -10.14 -2.65
N GLN A 174 19.64 -10.70 -2.49
CA GLN A 174 18.40 -9.94 -2.36
C GLN A 174 17.52 -10.61 -1.31
N LEU A 175 17.03 -9.81 -0.38
CA LEU A 175 16.05 -10.20 0.61
C LEU A 175 14.82 -9.34 0.44
N GLU A 176 13.65 -9.97 0.46
CA GLU A 176 12.36 -9.28 0.36
C GLU A 176 11.44 -9.75 1.49
N TYR A 177 10.83 -8.77 2.15
CA TYR A 177 9.75 -8.98 3.11
C TYR A 177 8.51 -8.30 2.57
N ASN A 178 7.41 -9.02 2.51
CA ASN A 178 6.17 -8.51 1.98
C ASN A 178 5.02 -8.81 2.96
N THR A 179 4.47 -7.76 3.54
CA THR A 179 3.28 -7.80 4.37
C THR A 179 2.13 -7.22 3.58
N ARG A 180 1.01 -7.92 3.54
CA ARG A 180 -0.19 -7.48 2.82
C ARG A 180 -1.43 -8.06 3.49
N PRO A 181 -2.60 -7.42 3.37
CA PRO A 181 -3.86 -8.00 3.79
C PRO A 181 -4.15 -9.29 3.02
N ILE A 182 -4.94 -10.16 3.63
CA ILE A 182 -5.41 -11.41 3.00
C ILE A 182 -6.34 -11.09 1.84
N GLU A 183 -7.20 -10.08 2.01
CA GLU A 183 -8.15 -9.65 1.01
C GLU A 183 -7.47 -8.78 -0.06
N ASP A 184 -7.91 -8.91 -1.30
CA ASP A 184 -7.43 -8.07 -2.41
C ASP A 184 -7.80 -6.59 -2.21
N ILE A 185 -6.89 -5.68 -2.55
CA ILE A 185 -7.09 -4.24 -2.38
C ILE A 185 -8.30 -3.74 -3.17
N GLY A 186 -8.56 -4.29 -4.36
CA GLY A 186 -9.73 -3.94 -5.16
C GLY A 186 -11.02 -4.31 -4.44
N ASN A 187 -11.05 -5.43 -3.75
CA ASN A 187 -12.20 -5.84 -2.93
C ASN A 187 -12.36 -4.95 -1.70
N LEU A 188 -11.27 -4.60 -1.01
CA LEU A 188 -11.33 -3.67 0.13
C LEU A 188 -11.88 -2.31 -0.31
N PHE A 189 -11.41 -1.80 -1.44
CA PHE A 189 -11.94 -0.58 -2.04
C PHE A 189 -13.44 -0.71 -2.37
N TYR A 190 -13.83 -1.80 -3.03
CA TYR A 190 -15.22 -2.07 -3.38
C TYR A 190 -16.12 -2.13 -2.15
N TYR A 191 -15.67 -2.79 -1.08
CA TYR A 191 -16.44 -2.89 0.17
C TYR A 191 -16.55 -1.55 0.88
N SER A 192 -15.48 -0.76 0.94
CA SER A 192 -15.51 0.57 1.56
C SER A 192 -16.52 1.51 0.91
N MET A 193 -16.68 1.40 -0.42
CA MET A 193 -17.63 2.21 -1.19
C MET A 193 -19.09 1.78 -1.03
N ARG A 194 -19.35 0.55 -0.59
CA ARG A 194 -20.70 -0.04 -0.55
C ARG A 194 -21.18 -0.39 0.86
N ALA A 195 -20.31 -0.33 1.83
CA ALA A 195 -20.67 -0.63 3.20
C ALA A 195 -21.64 0.42 3.74
N ASN A 196 -22.66 -0.07 4.47
CA ASN A 196 -23.67 0.80 5.07
C ASN A 196 -23.02 1.66 6.17
N PRO A 197 -23.07 2.99 6.07
CA PRO A 197 -22.37 3.89 6.99
C PRO A 197 -22.98 3.94 8.41
N VAL A 198 -24.20 3.44 8.60
CA VAL A 198 -24.96 3.60 9.85
C VAL A 198 -25.40 2.29 10.50
N ARG A 199 -24.98 1.16 9.95
CA ARG A 199 -25.46 -0.17 10.40
C ARG A 199 -24.81 -0.61 11.71
N PHE A 200 -23.50 -0.40 11.86
CA PHE A 200 -22.73 -0.80 13.03
C PHE A 200 -21.53 0.16 13.22
N PRO A 201 -21.03 0.28 14.45
CA PRO A 201 -19.83 1.10 14.70
C PRO A 201 -18.59 0.46 14.07
N ALA A 202 -17.62 1.28 13.68
CA ALA A 202 -16.38 0.80 13.09
C ALA A 202 -15.56 -0.06 14.06
N THR A 203 -15.61 0.29 15.36
CA THR A 203 -14.91 -0.41 16.43
C THR A 203 -15.83 -0.49 17.65
N LEU A 204 -15.68 -1.53 18.43
CA LEU A 204 -16.29 -1.67 19.74
C LEU A 204 -15.21 -1.46 20.81
N PRO A 205 -15.58 -0.93 22.01
CA PRO A 205 -14.63 -0.90 23.11
C PRO A 205 -14.23 -2.32 23.48
N ALA A 206 -12.94 -2.54 23.77
CA ALA A 206 -12.51 -3.79 24.39
C ALA A 206 -13.19 -3.91 25.76
N GLU A 207 -13.72 -5.08 26.09
CA GLU A 207 -14.16 -5.34 27.46
C GLU A 207 -12.93 -5.37 28.36
N GLU A 208 -13.00 -4.71 29.55
CA GLU A 208 -11.93 -4.79 30.54
C GLU A 208 -11.81 -6.26 30.98
N GLY A 209 -10.81 -6.96 30.47
CA GLY A 209 -10.49 -8.34 30.87
C GLY A 209 -10.15 -9.35 29.79
N ASP A 210 -10.11 -8.95 28.49
CA ASP A 210 -9.62 -9.82 27.40
C ASP A 210 -8.15 -9.51 27.03
#